data_cc91378448c8e631e6f78de23489af1a
#
_entry.id   cc91378448c8e631e6f78de23489af1a
#
_cell.length_a   1.000
_cell.length_b   1.000
_cell.length_c   1.000
_cell.angle_alpha   90.00
_cell.angle_beta   90.00
_cell.angle_gamma   90.00
#
_symmetry.space_group_name_H-M   'P 1'
#
loop_
_entity.id
_entity.type
_entity.pdbx_description
1 polymer ?
#
loop_
_entity_poly.entity_id
_entity_poly.type
_entity_poly.pdbx_seq_one_letter_code
_entity_poly.pdbx_strand_id
1 'polypeptide(L)'
;MIDSPDNIETESSINDLTAKAAEAEKSNPALAIELYNRILKKDPLQTHAYDRLMILYRQEKNYKKELSTINSGIKTFEKFYKDQLGKPSKKISEISQKLNKAFHLVDKKGNSLYAPEPIGRWEKRKQRVEKKIEK
;
A
#
# COMPACT_ATOMS: atom_id res chain seq x y z
N MET A 1 22.35 -7.74 30.46
CA MET A 1 20.87 -7.74 30.48
C MET A 1 20.35 -8.41 29.22
N ILE A 2 19.42 -9.26 29.36
CA ILE A 2 18.92 -10.00 28.22
C ILE A 2 17.57 -9.42 27.84
N ASP A 3 17.47 -8.90 26.64
CA ASP A 3 16.18 -8.48 26.11
C ASP A 3 15.36 -9.70 25.73
N SER A 4 14.09 -9.63 26.00
CA SER A 4 13.20 -10.71 25.55
C SER A 4 13.16 -10.68 24.01
N PRO A 5 12.84 -11.80 23.37
CA PRO A 5 12.70 -11.83 21.90
C PRO A 5 11.71 -10.78 21.42
N ASP A 6 10.66 -10.50 22.18
CA ASP A 6 9.66 -9.51 21.83
C ASP A 6 10.25 -8.11 21.81
N ASN A 7 11.13 -7.78 22.78
CA ASN A 7 11.80 -6.50 22.81
C ASN A 7 12.75 -6.32 21.64
N ILE A 8 13.45 -7.38 21.27
CA ILE A 8 14.35 -7.36 20.11
C ILE A 8 13.54 -7.08 18.85
N GLU A 9 12.42 -7.75 18.69
CA GLU A 9 11.53 -7.53 17.52
C GLU A 9 10.96 -6.12 17.53
N THR A 10 10.56 -5.62 18.70
CA THR A 10 10.01 -4.27 18.84
C THR A 10 11.05 -3.21 18.50
N GLU A 11 12.30 -3.46 18.86
CA GLU A 11 13.39 -2.53 18.62
C GLU A 11 13.98 -2.65 17.23
N SER A 12 13.69 -3.73 16.51
CA SER A 12 14.16 -3.91 15.13
C SER A 12 13.67 -2.77 14.26
N SER A 13 14.57 -2.12 13.58
CA SER A 13 14.21 -1.04 12.68
C SER A 13 13.45 -1.59 11.47
N ILE A 14 12.70 -0.71 10.83
CA ILE A 14 12.02 -1.06 9.59
C ILE A 14 13.03 -1.52 8.54
N ASN A 15 14.19 -0.88 8.48
CA ASN A 15 15.26 -1.27 7.56
C ASN A 15 15.74 -2.70 7.83
N ASP A 16 15.93 -3.06 9.10
CA ASP A 16 16.33 -4.42 9.47
C ASP A 16 15.27 -5.45 9.08
N LEU A 17 14.00 -5.15 9.37
CA LEU A 17 12.90 -6.03 9.00
C LEU A 17 12.79 -6.18 7.49
N THR A 18 12.98 -5.08 6.75
CA THR A 18 12.95 -5.09 5.30
C THR A 18 14.04 -5.98 4.72
N ALA A 19 15.25 -5.88 5.26
CA ALA A 19 16.37 -6.71 4.83
C ALA A 19 16.10 -8.19 5.11
N LYS A 20 15.58 -8.51 6.28
CA LYS A 20 15.23 -9.89 6.65
C LYS A 20 14.10 -10.44 5.77
N ALA A 21 13.11 -9.60 5.48
CA ALA A 21 12.01 -10.00 4.62
C ALA A 21 12.48 -10.28 3.19
N ALA A 22 13.34 -9.42 2.66
CA ALA A 22 13.90 -9.61 1.32
C ALA A 22 14.68 -10.91 1.22
N GLU A 23 15.47 -11.23 2.26
CA GLU A 23 16.21 -12.48 2.30
C GLU A 23 15.27 -13.67 2.40
N ALA A 24 14.23 -13.56 3.22
CA ALA A 24 13.25 -14.63 3.39
C ALA A 24 12.47 -14.92 2.10
N GLU A 25 12.27 -13.93 1.24
CA GLU A 25 11.58 -14.14 -0.05
C GLU A 25 12.25 -15.23 -0.88
N LYS A 26 13.55 -15.39 -0.75
CA LYS A 26 14.31 -16.36 -1.53
C LYS A 26 14.11 -17.81 -1.06
N SER A 27 13.92 -18.01 0.23
CA SER A 27 13.91 -19.34 0.81
C SER A 27 12.64 -19.67 1.59
N ASN A 28 11.93 -18.68 2.10
CA ASN A 28 10.76 -18.89 2.94
C ASN A 28 9.75 -17.77 2.74
N PRO A 29 8.96 -17.84 1.65
CA PRO A 29 8.00 -16.78 1.36
C PRO A 29 6.98 -16.55 2.48
N ALA A 30 6.60 -17.58 3.21
CA ALA A 30 5.66 -17.43 4.33
C ALA A 30 6.24 -16.53 5.41
N LEU A 31 7.53 -16.69 5.71
CA LEU A 31 8.20 -15.82 6.68
C LEU A 31 8.31 -14.39 6.13
N ALA A 32 8.60 -14.24 4.84
CA ALA A 32 8.65 -12.92 4.21
C ALA A 32 7.32 -12.19 4.36
N ILE A 33 6.21 -12.87 4.12
CA ILE A 33 4.87 -12.31 4.29
C ILE A 33 4.67 -11.83 5.73
N GLU A 34 5.03 -12.66 6.70
CA GLU A 34 4.93 -12.30 8.11
C GLU A 34 5.75 -11.06 8.43
N LEU A 35 6.98 -11.00 7.94
CA LEU A 35 7.88 -9.87 8.21
C LEU A 35 7.35 -8.57 7.57
N TYR A 36 6.86 -8.63 6.34
CA TYR A 36 6.28 -7.45 5.71
C TYR A 36 5.04 -6.97 6.45
N ASN A 37 4.22 -7.89 6.96
CA ASN A 37 3.06 -7.50 7.78
C ASN A 37 3.49 -6.84 9.08
N ARG A 38 4.59 -7.28 9.69
CA ARG A 38 5.16 -6.64 10.88
C ARG A 38 5.64 -5.21 10.57
N ILE A 39 6.26 -5.04 9.41
CA ILE A 39 6.69 -3.71 8.96
C ILE A 39 5.49 -2.78 8.90
N LEU A 40 4.39 -3.24 8.32
CA LEU A 40 3.17 -2.43 8.18
C LEU A 40 2.50 -2.13 9.52
N LYS A 41 2.68 -2.99 10.52
CA LYS A 41 2.20 -2.68 11.87
C LYS A 41 3.01 -1.56 12.51
N LYS A 42 4.30 -1.50 12.21
CA LYS A 42 5.16 -0.43 12.73
C LYS A 42 4.95 0.87 11.98
N ASP A 43 4.81 0.79 10.66
CA ASP A 43 4.60 1.97 9.81
C ASP A 43 3.71 1.59 8.62
N PRO A 44 2.42 1.90 8.71
CA PRO A 44 1.48 1.58 7.63
C PRO A 44 1.75 2.30 6.31
N LEU A 45 2.70 3.23 6.27
CA LEU A 45 3.02 3.99 5.07
C LEU A 45 4.23 3.43 4.31
N GLN A 46 4.68 2.22 4.65
CA GLN A 46 5.79 1.57 3.95
C GLN A 46 5.30 0.96 2.63
N THR A 47 5.36 1.75 1.58
CA THR A 47 4.89 1.37 0.23
C THR A 47 5.51 0.07 -0.25
N HIS A 48 6.82 -0.10 -0.02
CA HIS A 48 7.56 -1.28 -0.43
C HIS A 48 6.95 -2.57 0.15
N ALA A 49 6.55 -2.53 1.42
CA ALA A 49 5.97 -3.71 2.08
C ALA A 49 4.66 -4.12 1.42
N TYR A 50 3.81 -3.17 1.07
CA TYR A 50 2.57 -3.49 0.34
C TYR A 50 2.87 -4.11 -1.01
N ASP A 51 3.80 -3.53 -1.77
CA ASP A 51 4.15 -4.03 -3.09
C ASP A 51 4.67 -5.46 -3.02
N ARG A 52 5.55 -5.75 -2.07
CA ARG A 52 6.09 -7.10 -1.94
C ARG A 52 5.04 -8.10 -1.49
N LEU A 53 4.16 -7.71 -0.56
CA LEU A 53 3.05 -8.58 -0.14
C LEU A 53 2.15 -8.93 -1.31
N MET A 54 1.81 -7.95 -2.13
CA MET A 54 0.98 -8.18 -3.31
C MET A 54 1.63 -9.21 -4.25
N ILE A 55 2.93 -9.07 -4.49
CA ILE A 55 3.67 -9.99 -5.35
C ILE A 55 3.71 -11.39 -4.75
N LEU A 56 4.00 -11.49 -3.45
CA LEU A 56 4.09 -12.78 -2.77
C LEU A 56 2.76 -13.52 -2.76
N TYR A 57 1.66 -12.81 -2.48
CA TYR A 57 0.34 -13.44 -2.52
C TYR A 57 -0.03 -13.88 -3.93
N ARG A 58 0.35 -13.10 -4.95
CA ARG A 58 0.09 -13.49 -6.34
C ARG A 58 0.87 -14.75 -6.72
N GLN A 59 2.13 -14.86 -6.28
CA GLN A 59 2.93 -16.05 -6.51
C GLN A 59 2.29 -17.30 -5.91
N GLU A 60 1.60 -17.14 -4.79
CA GLU A 60 0.85 -18.22 -4.15
C GLU A 60 -0.53 -18.43 -4.80
N LYS A 61 -0.88 -17.62 -5.77
CA LYS A 61 -2.20 -17.58 -6.40
C LYS A 61 -3.31 -17.24 -5.40
N ASN A 62 -2.94 -16.55 -4.33
CA ASN A 62 -3.88 -16.09 -3.31
C ASN A 62 -4.38 -14.69 -3.66
N TYR A 63 -5.20 -14.64 -4.68
CA TYR A 63 -5.67 -13.36 -5.21
C TYR A 63 -6.57 -12.60 -4.24
N LYS A 64 -7.29 -13.31 -3.38
CA LYS A 64 -8.13 -12.67 -2.37
C LYS A 64 -7.30 -11.89 -1.36
N LYS A 65 -6.18 -12.46 -0.92
CA LYS A 65 -5.28 -11.76 0.00
C LYS A 65 -4.53 -10.65 -0.71
N GLU A 66 -4.18 -10.86 -1.97
CA GLU A 66 -3.59 -9.80 -2.78
C GLU A 66 -4.56 -8.60 -2.86
N LEU A 67 -5.82 -8.86 -3.17
CA LEU A 67 -6.84 -7.81 -3.25
C LEU A 67 -7.04 -7.11 -1.90
N SER A 68 -7.10 -7.88 -0.82
CA SER A 68 -7.22 -7.34 0.54
C SER A 68 -6.06 -6.39 0.87
N THR A 69 -4.84 -6.78 0.50
CA THR A 69 -3.65 -5.96 0.71
C THR A 69 -3.72 -4.67 -0.10
N ILE A 70 -4.14 -4.76 -1.36
CA ILE A 70 -4.31 -3.59 -2.22
C ILE A 70 -5.32 -2.61 -1.59
N ASN A 71 -6.48 -3.11 -1.20
CA ASN A 71 -7.52 -2.27 -0.62
C ASN A 71 -7.06 -1.63 0.69
N SER A 72 -6.36 -2.38 1.52
CA SER A 72 -5.81 -1.87 2.78
C SER A 72 -4.81 -0.74 2.53
N GLY A 73 -3.91 -0.95 1.57
CA GLY A 73 -2.92 0.06 1.21
C GLY A 73 -3.56 1.33 0.66
N ILE A 74 -4.50 1.18 -0.25
CA ILE A 74 -5.21 2.33 -0.83
C ILE A 74 -5.91 3.13 0.27
N LYS A 75 -6.65 2.47 1.15
CA LYS A 75 -7.33 3.14 2.26
C LYS A 75 -6.37 3.89 3.16
N THR A 76 -5.25 3.26 3.48
CA THR A 76 -4.25 3.84 4.37
C THR A 76 -3.68 5.12 3.76
N PHE A 77 -3.31 5.08 2.49
CA PHE A 77 -2.73 6.25 1.83
C PHE A 77 -3.77 7.32 1.53
N GLU A 78 -5.01 6.95 1.22
CA GLU A 78 -6.08 7.93 1.08
C GLU A 78 -6.28 8.71 2.37
N LYS A 79 -6.32 8.00 3.50
CA LYS A 79 -6.45 8.63 4.81
C LYS A 79 -5.23 9.50 5.12
N PHE A 80 -4.03 9.02 4.81
CA PHE A 80 -2.80 9.77 5.03
C PHE A 80 -2.83 11.10 4.27
N TYR A 81 -3.17 11.08 2.99
CA TYR A 81 -3.22 12.30 2.19
C TYR A 81 -4.31 13.24 2.67
N LYS A 82 -5.46 12.70 3.04
CA LYS A 82 -6.55 13.48 3.59
C LYS A 82 -6.14 14.18 4.89
N ASP A 83 -5.46 13.46 5.77
CA ASP A 83 -4.99 14.01 7.04
C ASP A 83 -3.88 15.04 6.84
N GLN A 84 -2.98 14.81 5.87
CA GLN A 84 -1.89 15.73 5.55
C GLN A 84 -2.42 17.06 5.03
N LEU A 85 -3.46 17.01 4.20
CA LEU A 85 -4.07 18.21 3.66
C LEU A 85 -4.93 18.93 4.71
N GLY A 86 -5.15 18.27 5.84
CA GLY A 86 -6.07 18.78 6.84
C GLY A 86 -7.48 18.80 6.27
N LYS A 87 -8.38 19.53 6.90
CA LYS A 87 -9.64 19.86 6.25
C LYS A 87 -9.27 20.84 5.14
N PRO A 88 -9.32 20.43 3.87
CA PRO A 88 -8.91 21.37 2.82
C PRO A 88 -9.75 22.62 2.97
N SER A 89 -9.09 23.77 3.02
CA SER A 89 -9.83 25.01 2.92
C SER A 89 -10.60 24.88 1.62
N LYS A 90 -11.81 25.39 1.62
CA LYS A 90 -12.66 25.41 0.44
C LYS A 90 -11.88 25.88 -0.81
N LYS A 91 -10.97 26.82 -0.60
CA LYS A 91 -10.14 27.40 -1.65
C LYS A 91 -9.18 26.38 -2.28
N ILE A 92 -8.52 25.53 -1.47
CA ILE A 92 -7.58 24.52 -1.99
C ILE A 92 -8.36 23.46 -2.77
N SER A 93 -9.51 23.05 -2.27
CA SER A 93 -10.36 22.08 -2.93
C SER A 93 -10.82 22.60 -4.31
N GLU A 94 -11.21 23.88 -4.39
CA GLU A 94 -11.61 24.49 -5.64
C GLU A 94 -10.46 24.56 -6.65
N ILE A 95 -9.27 24.91 -6.19
CA ILE A 95 -8.07 24.96 -7.04
C ILE A 95 -7.76 23.59 -7.60
N SER A 96 -7.80 22.54 -6.76
CA SER A 96 -7.54 21.17 -7.18
C SER A 96 -8.54 20.71 -8.23
N GLN A 97 -9.82 21.03 -8.05
CA GLN A 97 -10.86 20.67 -9.02
C GLN A 97 -10.65 21.37 -10.34
N LYS A 98 -10.31 22.67 -10.31
CA LYS A 98 -10.04 23.44 -11.51
C LYS A 98 -8.85 22.89 -12.28
N LEU A 99 -7.77 22.52 -11.58
CA LEU A 99 -6.59 21.94 -12.21
C LEU A 99 -6.91 20.60 -12.86
N ASN A 100 -7.64 19.75 -12.19
CA ASN A 100 -8.05 18.47 -12.73
C ASN A 100 -8.85 18.62 -14.01
N LYS A 101 -9.78 19.57 -14.04
CA LYS A 101 -10.58 19.85 -15.23
C LYS A 101 -9.74 20.45 -16.35
N ALA A 102 -8.87 21.41 -16.01
CA ALA A 102 -8.04 22.13 -16.99
C ALA A 102 -7.09 21.18 -17.73
N PHE A 103 -6.58 20.17 -17.04
CA PHE A 103 -5.64 19.22 -17.63
C PHE A 103 -6.31 17.91 -18.06
N HIS A 104 -7.65 17.88 -18.10
CA HIS A 104 -8.42 16.69 -18.49
C HIS A 104 -8.05 15.47 -17.65
N LEU A 105 -7.85 15.67 -16.34
CA LEU A 105 -7.47 14.62 -15.42
C LEU A 105 -8.68 13.90 -14.81
N VAL A 106 -9.82 13.98 -15.48
CA VAL A 106 -11.04 13.27 -15.09
C VAL A 106 -11.47 12.36 -16.23
N ASP A 107 -12.05 11.22 -15.88
CA ASP A 107 -12.58 10.29 -16.86
C ASP A 107 -14.01 10.71 -17.29
N LYS A 108 -14.63 9.91 -18.16
CA LYS A 108 -15.97 10.20 -18.68
C LYS A 108 -17.04 10.26 -17.59
N LYS A 109 -16.78 9.64 -16.43
CA LYS A 109 -17.70 9.64 -15.30
C LYS A 109 -17.40 10.75 -14.30
N GLY A 110 -16.43 11.60 -14.59
CA GLY A 110 -16.05 12.70 -13.71
C GLY A 110 -15.08 12.31 -12.60
N ASN A 111 -14.57 11.08 -12.59
CA ASN A 111 -13.57 10.66 -11.63
C ASN A 111 -12.19 11.16 -12.04
N SER A 112 -11.38 11.55 -11.07
CA SER A 112 -10.02 12.00 -11.34
C SER A 112 -9.22 10.88 -12.01
N LEU A 113 -8.58 11.18 -13.14
CA LEU A 113 -7.65 10.26 -13.80
C LEU A 113 -6.30 10.25 -13.11
N TYR A 114 -6.02 11.27 -12.32
CA TYR A 114 -4.80 11.37 -11.55
C TYR A 114 -5.06 10.93 -10.12
N ALA A 115 -4.27 9.98 -9.66
CA ALA A 115 -4.24 9.58 -8.26
C ALA A 115 -2.79 9.63 -7.81
N PRO A 116 -2.52 10.20 -6.61
CA PRO A 116 -1.15 10.23 -6.12
C PRO A 116 -0.59 8.82 -5.95
N GLU A 117 0.70 8.66 -6.22
CA GLU A 117 1.34 7.38 -5.98
C GLU A 117 1.46 7.11 -4.47
N PRO A 118 1.30 5.89 -4.00
CA PRO A 118 1.15 4.66 -4.79
C PRO A 118 -0.29 4.29 -5.16
N ILE A 119 -1.26 5.12 -4.83
CA ILE A 119 -2.69 4.80 -5.04
C ILE A 119 -2.99 4.50 -6.51
N GLY A 120 -2.47 5.32 -7.41
CA GLY A 120 -2.75 5.17 -8.84
C GLY A 120 -2.36 3.80 -9.38
N ARG A 121 -1.13 3.37 -9.11
CA ARG A 121 -0.67 2.07 -9.61
C ARG A 121 -1.37 0.90 -8.92
N TRP A 122 -1.75 1.05 -7.65
CA TRP A 122 -2.45 0.00 -6.91
C TRP A 122 -3.88 -0.17 -7.41
N GLU A 123 -4.53 0.91 -7.82
CA GLU A 123 -5.87 0.81 -8.43
C GLU A 123 -5.83 0.03 -9.74
N LYS A 124 -4.81 0.23 -10.55
CA LYS A 124 -4.62 -0.54 -11.79
C LYS A 124 -4.38 -2.01 -11.47
N ARG A 125 -3.58 -2.29 -10.46
CA ARG A 125 -3.33 -3.65 -10.00
C ARG A 125 -4.61 -4.30 -9.49
N LYS A 126 -5.42 -3.55 -8.75
CA LYS A 126 -6.72 -4.01 -8.24
C LYS A 126 -7.60 -4.51 -9.37
N GLN A 127 -7.70 -3.73 -10.45
CA GLN A 127 -8.50 -4.12 -11.60
C GLN A 127 -8.03 -5.46 -12.19
N ARG A 128 -6.74 -5.66 -12.28
CA ARG A 128 -6.16 -6.91 -12.81
C ARG A 128 -6.49 -8.09 -11.90
N VAL A 129 -6.38 -7.90 -10.59
CA VAL A 129 -6.64 -8.95 -9.61
C VAL A 129 -8.12 -9.32 -9.60
N GLU A 130 -8.99 -8.33 -9.67
CA GLU A 130 -10.44 -8.58 -9.73
C GLU A 130 -10.82 -9.43 -10.92
N LYS A 131 -10.20 -9.20 -12.07
CA LYS A 131 -10.42 -10.03 -13.26
C LYS A 131 -9.99 -11.48 -13.04
N LYS A 132 -8.91 -11.70 -12.30
CA LYS A 132 -8.45 -13.05 -11.98
C LYS A 132 -9.39 -13.78 -11.03
N ILE A 133 -9.97 -13.06 -10.08
CA ILE A 133 -10.93 -13.64 -9.14
C ILE A 133 -12.22 -14.02 -9.82
N GLU A 134 -12.68 -13.22 -10.78
CA GLU A 134 -13.92 -13.47 -11.53
C GLU A 134 -13.85 -14.72 -12.40
N LYS A 135 -12.67 -15.15 -12.78
CA LYS A 135 -12.47 -16.38 -13.52
C LYS A 135 -12.44 -17.57 -12.57
#